data_f956e8a6b1cbdb7b8789b1df775c199c
#
_entry.id   f956e8a6b1cbdb7b8789b1df775c199c
#
_cell.length_a   1.000
_cell.length_b   1.000
_cell.length_c   1.000
_cell.angle_alpha   90.00
_cell.angle_beta   90.00
_cell.angle_gamma   90.00
#
_symmetry.space_group_name_H-M   'P 1'
#
loop_
_entity.id
_entity.type
_entity.pdbx_description
1 polymer ?
#
loop_
_entity_poly.entity_id
_entity_poly.type
_entity_poly.pdbx_seq_one_letter_code
_entity_poly.pdbx_strand_id
1 'polypeptide(L)'
;MTFVIAAVLCASLAWSQPADRPRITGVAHIALYAHDLDQSRAFYTGFLGFQEPYALKNPDGSLSMAFFKINDRQYVELIPETQAGTDRLSHIALETDDAARMLAYLKSRGVKTPARATKDRAGNLSFQIADPDGHMVEIVQYEPTGWSMRERGKFMSGNRAADHMSHVGVIVASLDPALTFYRDILGCQEIWRGSQDGKYLSWVNMKVPDGDDWVEFMLYDQYPGLRQLGVLHHLGLVPEDMGKAAARMEAQPGRRAYTLPLDLQSERSRRQIQVYDPDGSRTELMPPASPTRQSSTAPPIR
;
A
#
# COMPACT_ATOMS: atom_id res chain seq x y z
N MET A 1 -39.46 -63.08 20.33
CA MET A 1 -39.57 -61.76 19.71
C MET A 1 -38.44 -60.90 20.21
N THR A 2 -37.44 -60.76 19.39
CA THR A 2 -36.22 -59.97 19.77
C THR A 2 -36.29 -58.62 19.05
N PHE A 3 -36.44 -57.56 19.83
CA PHE A 3 -36.42 -56.19 19.29
C PHE A 3 -34.97 -55.73 19.09
N VAL A 4 -34.63 -55.45 17.83
CA VAL A 4 -33.36 -54.76 17.49
C VAL A 4 -33.63 -53.24 17.50
N ILE A 5 -33.02 -52.53 18.43
CA ILE A 5 -33.05 -51.06 18.48
C ILE A 5 -31.91 -50.56 17.58
N ALA A 6 -32.25 -49.97 16.45
CA ALA A 6 -31.30 -49.27 15.59
C ALA A 6 -31.01 -47.88 16.17
N ALA A 7 -29.80 -47.63 16.66
CA ALA A 7 -29.36 -46.32 17.05
C ALA A 7 -28.96 -45.51 15.81
N VAL A 8 -29.73 -44.44 15.53
CA VAL A 8 -29.39 -43.48 14.49
C VAL A 8 -28.35 -42.49 15.07
N LEU A 9 -27.10 -42.57 14.62
CA LEU A 9 -26.09 -41.60 14.90
C LEU A 9 -26.39 -40.32 14.04
N CYS A 10 -26.97 -39.30 14.63
CA CYS A 10 -26.98 -37.95 14.03
C CYS A 10 -25.58 -37.36 14.15
N ALA A 11 -24.81 -37.39 13.07
CA ALA A 11 -23.59 -36.59 12.94
C ALA A 11 -24.00 -35.13 12.81
N SER A 12 -23.88 -34.34 13.87
CA SER A 12 -24.01 -32.89 13.84
C SER A 12 -22.84 -32.31 13.04
N LEU A 13 -23.11 -31.89 11.81
CA LEU A 13 -22.21 -31.02 11.06
C LEU A 13 -22.09 -29.71 11.85
N ALA A 14 -21.01 -29.58 12.60
CA ALA A 14 -20.64 -28.29 13.21
C ALA A 14 -20.34 -27.31 12.07
N TRP A 15 -21.27 -26.44 11.79
CA TRP A 15 -21.01 -25.28 10.95
C TRP A 15 -20.03 -24.41 11.72
N SER A 16 -18.76 -24.45 11.29
CA SER A 16 -17.76 -23.51 11.78
C SER A 16 -18.25 -22.11 11.39
N GLN A 17 -18.54 -21.29 12.38
CA GLN A 17 -18.79 -19.85 12.17
C GLN A 17 -17.60 -19.28 11.40
N PRO A 18 -17.83 -18.40 10.40
CA PRO A 18 -16.73 -17.70 9.75
C PRO A 18 -15.87 -17.02 10.83
N ALA A 19 -14.56 -17.21 10.77
CA ALA A 19 -13.66 -16.54 11.69
C ALA A 19 -13.85 -15.02 11.59
N ASP A 20 -13.94 -14.34 12.74
CA ASP A 20 -13.97 -12.88 12.76
C ASP A 20 -12.69 -12.34 12.10
N ARG A 21 -12.84 -11.37 11.23
CA ARG A 21 -11.72 -10.70 10.57
C ARG A 21 -10.86 -9.97 11.61
N PRO A 22 -9.55 -10.26 11.73
CA PRO A 22 -8.63 -9.41 12.50
C PRO A 22 -8.60 -7.98 11.95
N ARG A 23 -8.11 -7.06 12.75
CA ARG A 23 -8.05 -5.65 12.36
C ARG A 23 -7.04 -5.44 11.22
N ILE A 24 -7.35 -4.50 10.32
CA ILE A 24 -6.43 -3.90 9.36
C ILE A 24 -6.31 -2.43 9.71
N THR A 25 -5.19 -2.06 10.31
CA THR A 25 -5.03 -0.79 11.02
C THR A 25 -4.41 0.32 10.18
N GLY A 26 -3.92 0.01 8.99
CA GLY A 26 -3.36 1.01 8.09
C GLY A 26 -2.63 0.38 6.90
N VAL A 27 -2.13 1.24 6.02
CA VAL A 27 -1.13 0.90 5.01
C VAL A 27 0.24 0.93 5.68
N ALA A 28 0.94 -0.22 5.68
CA ALA A 28 2.24 -0.35 6.32
C ALA A 28 3.38 0.15 5.42
N HIS A 29 3.39 -0.28 4.17
CA HIS A 29 4.40 0.13 3.20
C HIS A 29 3.95 -0.08 1.76
N ILE A 30 4.70 0.51 0.85
CA ILE A 30 4.72 0.18 -0.57
C ILE A 30 6.13 -0.29 -0.92
N ALA A 31 6.24 -1.37 -1.67
CA ALA A 31 7.51 -1.88 -2.16
C ALA A 31 7.62 -1.66 -3.68
N LEU A 32 8.71 -1.05 -4.11
CA LEU A 32 8.94 -0.66 -5.48
C LEU A 32 10.22 -1.31 -6.00
N TYR A 33 10.20 -1.73 -7.28
CA TYR A 33 11.40 -2.16 -7.98
C TYR A 33 12.21 -0.97 -8.48
N ALA A 34 13.50 -0.95 -8.19
CA ALA A 34 14.46 0.05 -8.65
C ALA A 34 15.42 -0.55 -9.66
N HIS A 35 15.59 0.12 -10.80
CA HIS A 35 16.61 -0.23 -11.81
C HIS A 35 18.01 0.12 -11.29
N ASP A 36 18.16 1.36 -10.81
CA ASP A 36 19.38 1.81 -10.14
C ASP A 36 19.05 2.17 -8.70
N LEU A 37 19.35 1.23 -7.79
CA LEU A 37 18.98 1.38 -6.38
C LEU A 37 19.67 2.59 -5.73
N ASP A 38 20.91 2.94 -6.14
CA ASP A 38 21.63 4.07 -5.55
C ASP A 38 21.02 5.41 -5.98
N GLN A 39 20.58 5.55 -7.24
CA GLN A 39 19.86 6.72 -7.69
C GLN A 39 18.50 6.85 -7.00
N SER A 40 17.75 5.76 -6.88
CA SER A 40 16.46 5.77 -6.19
C SER A 40 16.63 6.06 -4.69
N ARG A 41 17.66 5.51 -4.02
CA ARG A 41 17.99 5.86 -2.64
C ARG A 41 18.30 7.36 -2.49
N ALA A 42 19.05 7.93 -3.43
CA ALA A 42 19.34 9.38 -3.42
C ALA A 42 18.07 10.24 -3.55
N PHE A 43 17.07 9.78 -4.31
CA PHE A 43 15.77 10.44 -4.39
C PHE A 43 15.02 10.40 -3.06
N TYR A 44 14.85 9.24 -2.45
CA TYR A 44 14.08 9.12 -1.20
C TYR A 44 14.80 9.78 -0.02
N THR A 45 16.13 9.71 0.06
CA THR A 45 16.88 10.33 1.16
C THR A 45 17.27 11.78 0.88
N GLY A 46 17.79 12.08 -0.30
CA GLY A 46 18.37 13.37 -0.64
C GLY A 46 17.35 14.39 -1.14
N PHE A 47 16.20 13.95 -1.66
CA PHE A 47 15.15 14.84 -2.18
C PHE A 47 13.88 14.82 -1.33
N LEU A 48 13.33 13.65 -0.99
CA LEU A 48 12.18 13.56 -0.08
C LEU A 48 12.55 13.69 1.41
N GLY A 49 13.84 13.56 1.74
CA GLY A 49 14.34 13.75 3.09
C GLY A 49 14.04 12.63 4.07
N PHE A 50 13.62 11.45 3.58
CA PHE A 50 13.44 10.27 4.41
C PHE A 50 14.80 9.71 4.85
N GLN A 51 14.83 9.10 6.02
CA GLN A 51 16.04 8.40 6.47
C GLN A 51 15.93 6.92 6.13
N GLU A 52 17.07 6.31 5.82
CA GLU A 52 17.25 4.87 5.58
C GLU A 52 17.86 4.22 6.81
N PRO A 53 17.07 3.79 7.79
CA PRO A 53 17.59 3.21 9.03
C PRO A 53 18.00 1.75 8.87
N TYR A 54 17.53 1.08 7.82
CA TYR A 54 17.69 -0.35 7.65
C TYR A 54 17.80 -0.75 6.19
N ALA A 55 18.70 -1.68 5.90
CA ALA A 55 18.83 -2.30 4.59
C ALA A 55 19.15 -3.79 4.75
N LEU A 56 18.61 -4.61 3.85
CA LEU A 56 18.93 -6.03 3.75
C LEU A 56 20.00 -6.24 2.68
N LYS A 57 20.93 -7.13 2.97
CA LYS A 57 22.01 -7.52 2.05
C LYS A 57 21.91 -8.97 1.66
N ASN A 58 22.34 -9.26 0.45
CA ASN A 58 22.60 -10.60 -0.03
C ASN A 58 23.90 -11.16 0.58
N PRO A 59 24.15 -12.49 0.48
CA PRO A 59 25.38 -13.09 0.99
C PRO A 59 26.66 -12.51 0.37
N ASP A 60 26.61 -11.98 -0.85
CA ASP A 60 27.72 -11.33 -1.55
C ASP A 60 27.94 -9.87 -1.12
N GLY A 61 27.11 -9.35 -0.20
CA GLY A 61 27.17 -7.98 0.31
C GLY A 61 26.39 -6.95 -0.52
N SER A 62 25.86 -7.30 -1.67
CA SER A 62 24.98 -6.44 -2.46
C SER A 62 23.67 -6.16 -1.72
N LEU A 63 23.03 -5.03 -2.00
CA LEU A 63 21.74 -4.70 -1.42
C LEU A 63 20.65 -5.60 -2.03
N SER A 64 19.81 -6.17 -1.17
CA SER A 64 18.61 -6.88 -1.60
C SER A 64 17.34 -6.09 -1.34
N MET A 65 17.39 -5.11 -0.42
CA MET A 65 16.25 -4.23 -0.09
C MET A 65 16.73 -3.05 0.76
N ALA A 66 16.17 -1.88 0.54
CA ALA A 66 16.39 -0.69 1.35
C ALA A 66 15.05 -0.16 1.87
N PHE A 67 15.03 0.39 3.09
CA PHE A 67 13.82 0.85 3.78
C PHE A 67 13.94 2.34 4.09
N PHE A 68 12.96 3.14 3.64
CA PHE A 68 12.91 4.58 3.87
C PHE A 68 11.75 4.90 4.79
N LYS A 69 12.08 5.38 5.99
CA LYS A 69 11.11 5.56 7.05
C LYS A 69 10.31 6.84 6.89
N ILE A 70 8.99 6.72 6.76
CA ILE A 70 8.04 7.84 6.76
C ILE A 70 7.66 8.20 8.20
N ASN A 71 7.22 7.20 8.98
CA ASN A 71 6.91 7.29 10.40
C ASN A 71 7.14 5.94 11.09
N ASP A 72 6.72 5.79 12.35
CA ASP A 72 6.97 4.57 13.12
C ASP A 72 6.23 3.31 12.64
N ARG A 73 5.31 3.46 11.70
CA ARG A 73 4.50 2.37 11.15
C ARG A 73 4.57 2.26 9.64
N GLN A 74 5.09 3.29 8.97
CA GLN A 74 5.04 3.40 7.51
C GLN A 74 6.41 3.65 6.90
N TYR A 75 6.67 2.98 5.78
CA TYR A 75 7.91 3.15 5.04
C TYR A 75 7.74 2.82 3.54
N VAL A 76 8.73 3.21 2.75
CA VAL A 76 8.91 2.76 1.37
C VAL A 76 9.99 1.71 1.35
N GLU A 77 9.77 0.61 0.64
CA GLU A 77 10.80 -0.39 0.35
C GLU A 77 11.27 -0.24 -1.09
N LEU A 78 12.58 -0.29 -1.30
CA LEU A 78 13.16 -0.43 -2.64
C LEU A 78 13.82 -1.79 -2.78
N ILE A 79 13.49 -2.47 -3.87
CA ILE A 79 13.98 -3.78 -4.23
C ILE A 79 14.69 -3.66 -5.58
N PRO A 80 15.94 -4.12 -5.75
CA PRO A 80 16.57 -4.15 -7.06
C PRO A 80 15.72 -4.95 -8.05
N GLU A 81 15.44 -4.39 -9.23
CA GLU A 81 14.76 -5.16 -10.26
C GLU A 81 15.64 -6.33 -10.74
N THR A 82 15.02 -7.48 -10.96
CA THR A 82 15.72 -8.66 -11.47
C THR A 82 15.64 -8.77 -12.99
N GLN A 83 14.70 -8.05 -13.59
CA GLN A 83 14.47 -8.02 -15.04
C GLN A 83 14.04 -6.62 -15.46
N ALA A 84 14.73 -6.05 -16.44
CA ALA A 84 14.41 -4.72 -16.96
C ALA A 84 12.99 -4.67 -17.56
N GLY A 85 12.29 -3.56 -17.30
CA GLY A 85 10.96 -3.30 -17.83
C GLY A 85 9.81 -4.01 -17.12
N THR A 86 10.04 -4.45 -15.89
CA THR A 86 8.97 -4.94 -15.00
C THR A 86 8.06 -3.80 -14.55
N ASP A 87 6.88 -4.15 -14.03
CA ASP A 87 6.09 -3.23 -13.23
C ASP A 87 6.93 -2.69 -12.06
N ARG A 88 6.81 -1.40 -11.76
CA ARG A 88 7.54 -0.82 -10.62
C ARG A 88 6.96 -1.23 -9.29
N LEU A 89 5.68 -1.59 -9.23
CA LEU A 89 5.06 -2.09 -8.01
C LEU A 89 5.47 -3.54 -7.74
N SER A 90 6.17 -3.77 -6.65
CA SER A 90 6.40 -5.12 -6.14
C SER A 90 5.20 -5.59 -5.31
N HIS A 91 4.82 -4.81 -4.30
CA HIS A 91 3.65 -5.08 -3.48
C HIS A 91 3.22 -3.84 -2.66
N ILE A 92 1.99 -3.90 -2.17
CA ILE A 92 1.50 -3.04 -1.10
C ILE A 92 1.37 -3.85 0.18
N ALA A 93 1.49 -3.22 1.34
CA ALA A 93 1.36 -3.91 2.62
C ALA A 93 0.30 -3.28 3.51
N LEU A 94 -0.54 -4.13 4.08
CA LEU A 94 -1.57 -3.76 5.05
C LEU A 94 -1.19 -4.28 6.43
N GLU A 95 -1.22 -3.41 7.44
CA GLU A 95 -0.88 -3.79 8.81
C GLU A 95 -2.07 -4.46 9.49
N THR A 96 -1.80 -5.57 10.18
CA THR A 96 -2.77 -6.28 11.03
C THR A 96 -2.23 -6.47 12.44
N ASP A 97 -3.13 -6.64 13.39
CA ASP A 97 -2.79 -7.00 14.78
C ASP A 97 -2.58 -8.51 14.98
N ASP A 98 -3.01 -9.36 14.03
CA ASP A 98 -2.85 -10.83 14.11
C ASP A 98 -2.76 -11.45 12.72
N ALA A 99 -1.54 -11.60 12.22
CA ALA A 99 -1.28 -12.16 10.89
C ALA A 99 -1.68 -13.64 10.77
N ALA A 100 -1.55 -14.42 11.85
CA ALA A 100 -1.91 -15.83 11.81
C ALA A 100 -3.44 -16.03 11.72
N ARG A 101 -4.21 -15.27 12.50
CA ARG A 101 -5.68 -15.28 12.41
C ARG A 101 -6.16 -14.66 11.09
N MET A 102 -5.51 -13.61 10.59
CA MET A 102 -5.84 -13.02 9.29
C MET A 102 -5.66 -14.03 8.16
N LEU A 103 -4.59 -14.81 8.17
CA LEU A 103 -4.36 -15.88 7.19
C LEU A 103 -5.47 -16.94 7.26
N ALA A 104 -5.87 -17.38 8.47
CA ALA A 104 -6.97 -18.33 8.66
C ALA A 104 -8.32 -17.77 8.18
N TYR A 105 -8.58 -16.49 8.48
CA TYR A 105 -9.76 -15.78 8.00
C TYR A 105 -9.80 -15.74 6.47
N LEU A 106 -8.74 -15.26 5.82
CA LEU A 106 -8.67 -15.15 4.35
C LEU A 106 -8.84 -16.52 3.66
N LYS A 107 -8.23 -17.55 4.24
CA LYS A 107 -8.43 -18.93 3.77
C LYS A 107 -9.91 -19.37 3.88
N SER A 108 -10.60 -19.01 4.97
CA SER A 108 -12.04 -19.31 5.14
C SER A 108 -12.92 -18.57 4.14
N ARG A 109 -12.42 -17.43 3.61
CA ARG A 109 -13.10 -16.63 2.57
C ARG A 109 -12.74 -17.06 1.15
N GLY A 110 -11.99 -18.17 1.00
CA GLY A 110 -11.61 -18.71 -0.30
C GLY A 110 -10.43 -18.01 -0.98
N VAL A 111 -9.73 -17.11 -0.27
CA VAL A 111 -8.51 -16.49 -0.80
C VAL A 111 -7.39 -17.50 -0.83
N LYS A 112 -6.65 -17.56 -1.94
CA LYS A 112 -5.45 -18.39 -2.04
C LYS A 112 -4.36 -17.83 -1.15
N THR A 113 -4.01 -18.55 -0.10
CA THR A 113 -3.01 -18.15 0.90
C THR A 113 -1.84 -19.12 0.95
N PRO A 114 -0.67 -18.71 1.46
CA PRO A 114 0.39 -19.65 1.82
C PRO A 114 -0.07 -20.56 2.99
N ALA A 115 0.74 -21.56 3.32
CA ALA A 115 0.42 -22.50 4.40
C ALA A 115 0.40 -21.82 5.78
N ARG A 116 1.25 -20.83 5.99
CA ARG A 116 1.42 -20.11 7.26
C ARG A 116 1.99 -18.71 7.03
N ALA A 117 1.76 -17.78 7.96
CA ALA A 117 2.54 -16.57 8.10
C ALA A 117 3.97 -16.93 8.56
N THR A 118 4.96 -16.21 8.08
CA THR A 118 6.38 -16.46 8.38
C THR A 118 7.05 -15.17 8.85
N LYS A 119 8.09 -15.33 9.65
CA LYS A 119 8.92 -14.22 10.05
C LYS A 119 9.74 -13.74 8.85
N ASP A 120 9.55 -12.48 8.47
CA ASP A 120 10.30 -11.84 7.40
C ASP A 120 11.75 -11.50 7.85
N ARG A 121 12.56 -10.98 6.92
CA ARG A 121 13.95 -10.59 7.21
C ARG A 121 14.07 -9.33 8.07
N ALA A 122 13.02 -8.49 8.12
CA ALA A 122 12.94 -7.35 9.02
C ALA A 122 12.47 -7.73 10.43
N GLY A 123 12.07 -8.99 10.62
CA GLY A 123 11.73 -9.58 11.90
C GLY A 123 10.24 -9.49 12.26
N ASN A 124 9.37 -9.15 11.31
CA ASN A 124 7.93 -9.09 11.47
C ASN A 124 7.28 -10.41 11.03
N LEU A 125 6.04 -10.65 11.42
CA LEU A 125 5.27 -11.80 10.94
C LEU A 125 4.44 -11.36 9.74
N SER A 126 4.64 -11.99 8.58
CA SER A 126 3.92 -11.60 7.37
C SER A 126 3.61 -12.75 6.42
N PHE A 127 2.75 -12.48 5.46
CA PHE A 127 2.47 -13.32 4.30
C PHE A 127 1.90 -12.50 3.15
N GLN A 128 2.03 -13.01 1.94
CA GLN A 128 1.52 -12.35 0.73
C GLN A 128 0.35 -13.12 0.11
N ILE A 129 -0.59 -12.37 -0.45
CA ILE A 129 -1.72 -12.85 -1.26
C ILE A 129 -1.78 -12.01 -2.53
N ALA A 130 -2.43 -12.52 -3.56
CA ALA A 130 -2.71 -11.73 -4.76
C ALA A 130 -4.13 -11.17 -4.72
N ASP A 131 -4.29 -9.91 -5.14
CA ASP A 131 -5.60 -9.34 -5.43
C ASP A 131 -6.14 -9.85 -6.79
N PRO A 132 -7.36 -9.49 -7.22
CA PRO A 132 -7.94 -9.98 -8.47
C PRO A 132 -7.16 -9.62 -9.74
N ASP A 133 -6.39 -8.54 -9.72
CA ASP A 133 -5.57 -8.10 -10.85
C ASP A 133 -4.12 -8.64 -10.79
N GLY A 134 -3.81 -9.39 -9.73
CA GLY A 134 -2.50 -10.02 -9.54
C GLY A 134 -1.51 -9.17 -8.77
N HIS A 135 -1.91 -8.00 -8.24
CA HIS A 135 -1.02 -7.23 -7.36
C HIS A 135 -0.78 -8.01 -6.08
N MET A 136 0.47 -8.04 -5.63
CA MET A 136 0.80 -8.66 -4.35
C MET A 136 0.39 -7.73 -3.22
N VAL A 137 -0.38 -8.28 -2.29
CA VAL A 137 -0.80 -7.61 -1.05
C VAL A 137 -0.16 -8.38 0.11
N GLU A 138 0.77 -7.74 0.78
CA GLU A 138 1.36 -8.27 2.00
C GLU A 138 0.47 -7.94 3.20
N ILE A 139 0.25 -8.90 4.06
CA ILE A 139 -0.36 -8.71 5.38
C ILE A 139 0.77 -8.82 6.40
N VAL A 140 1.04 -7.74 7.12
CA VAL A 140 2.16 -7.65 8.06
C VAL A 140 1.70 -7.34 9.47
N GLN A 141 2.24 -8.07 10.44
CA GLN A 141 2.14 -7.80 11.88
C GLN A 141 3.51 -7.38 12.38
N TYR A 142 3.60 -6.17 12.92
CA TYR A 142 4.85 -5.69 13.52
C TYR A 142 5.12 -6.41 14.83
N GLU A 143 6.27 -7.09 14.89
CA GLU A 143 6.72 -7.82 16.07
C GLU A 143 7.57 -6.93 16.98
N PRO A 144 7.47 -7.08 18.32
CA PRO A 144 8.28 -6.29 19.27
C PRO A 144 9.79 -6.37 19.01
N THR A 145 10.25 -7.49 18.46
CA THR A 145 11.65 -7.73 18.10
C THR A 145 11.96 -7.38 16.65
N GLY A 146 10.96 -7.01 15.87
CA GLY A 146 11.11 -6.56 14.49
C GLY A 146 11.81 -5.22 14.39
N TRP A 147 12.37 -4.95 13.22
CA TRP A 147 13.10 -3.72 12.98
C TRP A 147 12.25 -2.47 13.25
N SER A 148 11.04 -2.37 12.71
CA SER A 148 10.17 -1.19 12.84
C SER A 148 9.92 -0.82 14.30
N MET A 149 9.68 -1.82 15.17
CA MET A 149 9.43 -1.59 16.60
C MET A 149 10.69 -1.23 17.39
N ARG A 150 11.86 -1.79 17.04
CA ARG A 150 13.14 -1.45 17.67
C ARG A 150 13.61 -0.03 17.35
N GLU A 151 13.27 0.48 16.16
CA GLU A 151 13.65 1.82 15.69
C GLU A 151 12.52 2.84 15.87
N ARG A 152 11.58 2.54 16.74
CA ARG A 152 10.47 3.45 17.07
C ARG A 152 11.00 4.75 17.66
N GLY A 153 10.46 5.89 17.22
CA GLY A 153 10.86 7.23 17.64
C GLY A 153 12.19 7.72 17.04
N LYS A 154 12.83 6.95 16.15
CA LYS A 154 14.10 7.29 15.52
C LYS A 154 13.97 7.40 14.01
N PHE A 155 14.99 7.95 13.36
CA PHE A 155 15.11 8.04 11.90
C PHE A 155 13.90 8.72 11.23
N MET A 156 13.40 9.80 11.85
CA MET A 156 12.32 10.63 11.33
C MET A 156 12.80 12.08 11.27
N SER A 157 13.55 12.40 10.20
CA SER A 157 14.08 13.75 9.97
C SER A 157 12.96 14.80 9.97
N GLY A 158 13.20 15.94 10.63
CA GLY A 158 12.30 17.10 10.57
C GLY A 158 12.22 17.74 9.17
N ASN A 159 13.18 17.41 8.29
CA ASN A 159 13.26 17.94 6.92
C ASN A 159 12.58 17.02 5.89
N ARG A 160 11.95 15.90 6.30
CA ARG A 160 11.23 15.03 5.37
C ARG A 160 10.01 15.74 4.75
N ALA A 161 9.70 15.40 3.51
CA ALA A 161 8.63 16.02 2.74
C ALA A 161 7.24 15.81 3.38
N ALA A 162 7.02 14.65 4.01
CA ALA A 162 5.78 14.33 4.70
C ALA A 162 6.05 13.35 5.85
N ASP A 163 5.08 13.17 6.73
CA ASP A 163 5.15 12.31 7.91
C ASP A 163 4.08 11.21 7.95
N HIS A 164 3.22 11.16 6.93
CA HIS A 164 2.17 10.15 6.82
C HIS A 164 1.96 9.73 5.37
N MET A 165 1.82 8.42 5.13
CA MET A 165 1.36 7.84 3.88
C MET A 165 -0.13 7.54 4.00
N SER A 166 -0.96 8.37 3.37
CA SER A 166 -2.41 8.22 3.43
C SER A 166 -2.94 7.09 2.55
N HIS A 167 -2.26 6.82 1.43
CA HIS A 167 -2.73 5.80 0.50
C HIS A 167 -1.64 5.22 -0.39
N VAL A 168 -2.01 4.12 -1.01
CA VAL A 168 -1.32 3.52 -2.15
C VAL A 168 -2.31 3.41 -3.29
N GLY A 169 -1.90 3.80 -4.50
CA GLY A 169 -2.72 3.71 -5.70
C GLY A 169 -2.37 2.49 -6.52
N VAL A 170 -3.40 1.71 -6.89
CA VAL A 170 -3.29 0.52 -7.75
C VAL A 170 -4.26 0.61 -8.92
N ILE A 171 -3.84 0.10 -10.07
CA ILE A 171 -4.70 0.06 -11.26
C ILE A 171 -5.56 -1.19 -11.19
N VAL A 172 -6.86 -1.04 -11.33
CA VAL A 172 -7.78 -2.19 -11.37
C VAL A 172 -8.39 -2.33 -12.77
N ALA A 173 -8.37 -3.54 -13.30
CA ALA A 173 -8.95 -3.83 -14.61
C ALA A 173 -10.49 -3.81 -14.56
N SER A 174 -11.05 -4.21 -13.42
CA SER A 174 -12.50 -4.24 -13.21
C SER A 174 -12.85 -3.91 -11.76
N LEU A 175 -13.82 -3.01 -11.58
CA LEU A 175 -14.23 -2.56 -10.25
C LEU A 175 -14.88 -3.66 -9.41
N ASP A 176 -15.75 -4.49 -9.97
CA ASP A 176 -16.52 -5.48 -9.20
C ASP A 176 -15.65 -6.54 -8.52
N PRO A 177 -14.66 -7.18 -9.20
CA PRO A 177 -13.71 -8.07 -8.52
C PRO A 177 -12.89 -7.36 -7.45
N ALA A 178 -12.43 -6.13 -7.71
CA ALA A 178 -11.69 -5.34 -6.73
C ALA A 178 -12.53 -5.04 -5.49
N LEU A 179 -13.80 -4.62 -5.66
CA LEU A 179 -14.74 -4.41 -4.55
C LEU A 179 -15.00 -5.71 -3.77
N THR A 180 -15.16 -6.84 -4.45
CA THR A 180 -15.31 -8.14 -3.79
C THR A 180 -14.11 -8.45 -2.89
N PHE A 181 -12.90 -8.22 -3.37
CA PHE A 181 -11.70 -8.48 -2.59
C PHE A 181 -11.50 -7.45 -1.47
N TYR A 182 -11.44 -6.16 -1.79
CA TYR A 182 -11.10 -5.14 -0.79
C TYR A 182 -12.27 -4.80 0.14
N ARG A 183 -13.51 -4.72 -0.37
CA ARG A 183 -14.69 -4.40 0.46
C ARG A 183 -15.23 -5.63 1.18
N ASP A 184 -15.57 -6.71 0.43
CA ASP A 184 -16.36 -7.81 0.99
C ASP A 184 -15.50 -8.84 1.73
N ILE A 185 -14.21 -8.96 1.38
CA ILE A 185 -13.26 -9.84 2.06
C ILE A 185 -12.41 -9.07 3.07
N LEU A 186 -11.68 -8.02 2.65
CA LEU A 186 -10.81 -7.27 3.56
C LEU A 186 -11.58 -6.30 4.46
N GLY A 187 -12.83 -5.95 4.13
CA GLY A 187 -13.68 -5.08 4.95
C GLY A 187 -13.43 -3.59 4.75
N CYS A 188 -12.72 -3.19 3.70
CA CYS A 188 -12.49 -1.79 3.38
C CYS A 188 -13.81 -1.07 3.06
N GLN A 189 -13.86 0.22 3.34
CA GLN A 189 -15.03 1.07 3.12
C GLN A 189 -14.76 2.06 2.02
N GLU A 190 -15.67 2.14 1.04
CA GLU A 190 -15.60 3.20 0.05
C GLU A 190 -15.88 4.56 0.70
N ILE A 191 -14.91 5.46 0.63
CA ILE A 191 -15.02 6.81 1.21
C ILE A 191 -15.13 7.90 0.15
N TRP A 192 -14.75 7.60 -1.08
CA TRP A 192 -14.82 8.57 -2.18
C TRP A 192 -14.69 7.86 -3.54
N ARG A 193 -15.32 8.43 -4.54
CA ARG A 193 -15.10 8.10 -5.95
C ARG A 193 -15.13 9.35 -6.82
N GLY A 194 -14.44 9.31 -7.94
CA GLY A 194 -14.32 10.46 -8.82
C GLY A 194 -14.08 10.12 -10.27
N SER A 195 -14.16 11.15 -11.11
CA SER A 195 -14.01 11.06 -12.56
C SER A 195 -13.02 12.11 -13.04
N GLN A 196 -12.13 11.72 -13.94
CA GLN A 196 -11.19 12.63 -14.59
C GLN A 196 -11.88 13.55 -15.59
N ASP A 197 -12.78 13.02 -16.38
CA ASP A 197 -13.47 13.70 -17.47
C ASP A 197 -14.90 14.16 -17.11
N GLY A 198 -15.39 13.81 -15.91
CA GLY A 198 -16.75 14.08 -15.45
C GLY A 198 -17.80 13.15 -16.04
N LYS A 199 -17.40 12.17 -16.87
CA LYS A 199 -18.32 11.25 -17.55
C LYS A 199 -18.24 9.84 -16.97
N TYR A 200 -17.01 9.35 -16.77
CA TYR A 200 -16.77 7.96 -16.35
C TYR A 200 -15.95 7.93 -15.06
N LEU A 201 -16.19 6.89 -14.27
CA LEU A 201 -15.48 6.63 -13.05
C LEU A 201 -13.98 6.41 -13.36
N SER A 202 -13.12 7.14 -12.65
CA SER A 202 -11.66 7.03 -12.81
C SER A 202 -10.97 6.59 -11.52
N TRP A 203 -11.54 6.92 -10.36
CA TRP A 203 -10.94 6.63 -9.05
C TRP A 203 -11.98 6.19 -8.02
N VAL A 204 -11.57 5.26 -7.14
CA VAL A 204 -12.33 4.85 -5.96
C VAL A 204 -11.38 4.71 -4.78
N ASN A 205 -11.66 5.39 -3.66
CA ASN A 205 -10.85 5.31 -2.45
C ASN A 205 -11.48 4.34 -1.45
N MET A 206 -10.75 3.27 -1.13
CA MET A 206 -11.16 2.20 -0.24
C MET A 206 -10.40 2.30 1.08
N LYS A 207 -11.01 2.92 2.09
CA LYS A 207 -10.44 3.09 3.43
C LYS A 207 -10.29 1.73 4.12
N VAL A 208 -9.14 1.49 4.73
CA VAL A 208 -8.95 0.31 5.58
C VAL A 208 -9.94 0.31 6.75
N PRO A 209 -10.44 -0.85 7.19
CA PRO A 209 -11.59 -0.89 8.10
C PRO A 209 -11.31 -0.36 9.51
N ASP A 210 -10.07 -0.43 9.97
CA ASP A 210 -9.71 -0.14 11.36
C ASP A 210 -8.63 0.97 11.46
N GLY A 211 -8.47 1.78 10.40
CA GLY A 211 -7.53 2.90 10.31
C GLY A 211 -8.07 3.99 9.39
N ASP A 212 -7.22 4.97 9.07
CA ASP A 212 -7.58 6.13 8.25
C ASP A 212 -6.98 6.13 6.85
N ASP A 213 -6.03 5.22 6.58
CA ASP A 213 -5.39 5.06 5.27
C ASP A 213 -6.32 4.36 4.29
N TRP A 214 -6.03 4.48 2.98
CA TRP A 214 -6.84 3.83 1.95
C TRP A 214 -6.01 3.26 0.80
N VAL A 215 -6.62 2.36 0.06
CA VAL A 215 -6.17 1.93 -1.26
C VAL A 215 -6.98 2.70 -2.29
N GLU A 216 -6.32 3.39 -3.21
CA GLU A 216 -6.96 4.08 -4.32
C GLU A 216 -6.98 3.16 -5.54
N PHE A 217 -8.16 2.84 -6.03
CA PHE A 217 -8.32 2.17 -7.32
C PHE A 217 -8.30 3.21 -8.44
N MET A 218 -7.50 2.94 -9.45
CA MET A 218 -7.48 3.71 -10.69
C MET A 218 -8.04 2.86 -11.83
N LEU A 219 -9.03 3.40 -12.52
CA LEU A 219 -9.71 2.75 -13.64
C LEU A 219 -9.38 3.46 -14.95
N TYR A 220 -8.98 2.69 -15.94
CA TYR A 220 -8.64 3.16 -17.28
C TYR A 220 -9.48 2.41 -18.31
N ASP A 221 -9.76 3.03 -19.48
CA ASP A 221 -10.49 2.40 -20.59
C ASP A 221 -9.82 1.14 -21.10
N GLN A 222 -8.50 1.16 -21.10
CA GLN A 222 -7.65 0.02 -21.43
C GLN A 222 -6.64 -0.15 -20.32
N TYR A 223 -6.42 -1.40 -19.91
CA TYR A 223 -5.41 -1.69 -18.89
C TYR A 223 -4.04 -1.25 -19.40
N PRO A 224 -3.32 -0.41 -18.67
CA PRO A 224 -2.06 0.15 -19.11
C PRO A 224 -0.99 -0.91 -19.33
N GLY A 225 -0.10 -0.66 -20.30
CA GLY A 225 1.06 -1.53 -20.51
C GLY A 225 2.11 -1.39 -19.38
N LEU A 226 2.98 -2.38 -19.24
CA LEU A 226 3.98 -2.47 -18.17
C LEU A 226 4.80 -1.18 -17.97
N ARG A 227 5.17 -0.49 -19.05
CA ARG A 227 5.92 0.78 -18.96
C ARG A 227 5.14 1.93 -18.32
N GLN A 228 3.82 1.86 -18.34
CA GLN A 228 2.95 2.89 -17.76
C GLN A 228 2.58 2.57 -16.31
N LEU A 229 2.57 1.29 -15.94
CA LEU A 229 2.16 0.85 -14.59
C LEU A 229 2.99 1.52 -13.49
N GLY A 230 4.32 1.61 -13.66
CA GLY A 230 5.20 2.22 -12.67
C GLY A 230 4.89 3.70 -12.38
N VAL A 231 4.45 4.46 -13.39
CA VAL A 231 4.05 5.86 -13.25
C VAL A 231 2.65 5.99 -12.65
N LEU A 232 1.80 5.02 -12.88
CA LEU A 232 0.40 5.06 -12.47
C LEU A 232 0.20 4.47 -11.07
N HIS A 233 0.85 3.35 -10.75
CA HIS A 233 0.94 2.91 -9.35
C HIS A 233 1.70 3.95 -8.53
N HIS A 234 1.23 4.28 -7.33
CA HIS A 234 1.82 5.38 -6.59
C HIS A 234 1.63 5.26 -5.08
N LEU A 235 2.40 6.08 -4.36
CA LEU A 235 2.15 6.35 -2.96
C LEU A 235 1.66 7.79 -2.79
N GLY A 236 0.69 7.97 -1.90
CA GLY A 236 0.16 9.26 -1.52
C GLY A 236 0.64 9.64 -0.13
N LEU A 237 1.30 10.78 -0.04
CA LEU A 237 1.83 11.34 1.18
C LEU A 237 1.02 12.57 1.61
N VAL A 238 0.81 12.71 2.91
CA VAL A 238 0.16 13.87 3.51
C VAL A 238 1.19 14.60 4.39
N PRO A 239 1.66 15.76 3.96
CA PRO A 239 2.47 16.63 4.80
C PRO A 239 1.58 17.41 5.75
N GLU A 240 2.13 17.88 6.87
CA GLU A 240 1.47 18.82 7.79
C GLU A 240 1.01 20.09 7.04
N ASP A 241 1.83 20.59 6.12
CA ASP A 241 1.58 21.78 5.31
C ASP A 241 2.26 21.63 3.95
N MET A 242 1.49 21.87 2.87
CA MET A 242 1.97 21.71 1.49
C MET A 242 3.06 22.71 1.11
N GLY A 243 2.96 23.96 1.59
CA GLY A 243 3.96 24.99 1.31
C GLY A 243 5.28 24.69 2.02
N LYS A 244 5.22 24.24 3.28
CA LYS A 244 6.40 23.79 4.01
C LYS A 244 7.04 22.55 3.36
N ALA A 245 6.23 21.61 2.88
CA ALA A 245 6.73 20.42 2.18
C ALA A 245 7.48 20.81 0.90
N ALA A 246 6.90 21.68 0.07
CA ALA A 246 7.55 22.18 -1.12
C ALA A 246 8.87 22.91 -0.78
N ALA A 247 8.86 23.78 0.22
CA ALA A 247 10.06 24.49 0.66
C ALA A 247 11.14 23.55 1.21
N ARG A 248 10.76 22.49 1.94
CA ARG A 248 11.70 21.46 2.41
C ARG A 248 12.36 20.73 1.23
N MET A 249 11.55 20.30 0.24
CA MET A 249 12.08 19.62 -0.96
C MET A 249 12.99 20.55 -1.79
N GLU A 250 12.64 21.82 -1.94
CA GLU A 250 13.49 22.81 -2.62
C GLU A 250 14.84 23.01 -1.91
N ALA A 251 14.88 22.92 -0.59
CA ALA A 251 16.09 23.07 0.22
C ALA A 251 16.96 21.81 0.32
N GLN A 252 16.47 20.66 -0.17
CA GLN A 252 17.20 19.39 -0.08
C GLN A 252 18.42 19.35 -1.01
N PRO A 253 19.51 18.71 -0.60
CA PRO A 253 20.69 18.53 -1.45
C PRO A 253 20.37 17.84 -2.79
N GLY A 254 19.44 16.89 -2.79
CA GLY A 254 19.02 16.14 -3.97
C GLY A 254 18.20 16.96 -4.98
N ARG A 255 17.76 18.17 -4.62
CA ARG A 255 17.01 19.05 -5.51
C ARG A 255 17.75 19.37 -6.82
N ARG A 256 19.07 19.42 -6.78
CA ARG A 256 19.90 19.68 -7.98
C ARG A 256 19.80 18.57 -9.03
N ALA A 257 19.58 17.35 -8.60
CA ALA A 257 19.40 16.19 -9.48
C ALA A 257 17.93 16.05 -9.96
N TYR A 258 17.00 16.68 -9.25
CA TYR A 258 15.59 16.66 -9.59
C TYR A 258 15.16 18.00 -10.22
N THR A 259 15.02 18.01 -11.55
CA THR A 259 14.84 19.24 -12.34
C THR A 259 13.38 19.61 -12.63
N LEU A 260 12.44 18.68 -12.35
CA LEU A 260 11.02 18.94 -12.59
C LEU A 260 10.49 20.02 -11.63
N PRO A 261 9.57 20.90 -12.09
CA PRO A 261 8.94 21.89 -11.24
C PRO A 261 8.20 21.24 -10.07
N LEU A 262 8.24 21.86 -8.89
CA LEU A 262 7.41 21.50 -7.75
C LEU A 262 6.11 22.32 -7.75
N ASP A 263 5.48 22.43 -8.90
CA ASP A 263 4.25 23.18 -9.04
C ASP A 263 3.10 22.47 -8.31
N LEU A 264 2.34 23.28 -7.56
CA LEU A 264 1.07 22.85 -7.00
C LEU A 264 0.07 22.72 -8.14
N GLN A 265 -0.03 21.51 -8.68
CA GLN A 265 -0.98 21.21 -9.73
C GLN A 265 -2.40 21.23 -9.17
N SER A 266 -3.28 21.95 -9.85
CA SER A 266 -4.69 22.03 -9.49
C SER A 266 -5.49 21.15 -10.44
N GLU A 267 -5.61 19.88 -10.10
CA GLU A 267 -6.66 19.07 -10.73
C GLU A 267 -7.97 19.31 -9.98
N ARG A 268 -8.88 20.06 -10.63
CA ARG A 268 -10.28 20.28 -10.18
C ARG A 268 -10.42 20.45 -8.66
N SER A 269 -9.74 21.45 -8.07
CA SER A 269 -9.76 21.83 -6.65
C SER A 269 -8.83 21.05 -5.69
N ARG A 270 -7.98 20.14 -6.15
CA ARG A 270 -6.92 19.53 -5.33
C ARG A 270 -5.58 20.19 -5.66
N ARG A 271 -4.95 20.79 -4.68
CA ARG A 271 -3.55 21.20 -4.80
C ARG A 271 -2.69 20.00 -4.47
N GLN A 272 -2.05 19.42 -5.47
CA GLN A 272 -1.15 18.27 -5.33
C GLN A 272 0.24 18.65 -5.81
N ILE A 273 1.27 18.00 -5.26
CA ILE A 273 2.61 17.99 -5.84
C ILE A 273 2.87 16.55 -6.26
N GLN A 274 3.17 16.33 -7.53
CA GLN A 274 3.56 15.03 -8.04
C GLN A 274 5.05 15.01 -8.32
N VAL A 275 5.76 14.05 -7.78
CA VAL A 275 7.18 13.83 -8.01
C VAL A 275 7.40 12.38 -8.42
N TYR A 276 8.48 12.16 -9.18
CA TYR A 276 8.79 10.86 -9.74
C TYR A 276 10.22 10.47 -9.37
N ASP A 277 10.42 9.25 -8.92
CA ASP A 277 11.76 8.74 -8.70
C ASP A 277 12.48 8.50 -10.05
N PRO A 278 13.78 8.15 -10.06
CA PRO A 278 14.53 7.91 -11.30
C PRO A 278 13.93 6.83 -12.21
N ASP A 279 13.15 5.91 -11.65
CA ASP A 279 12.49 4.82 -12.37
C ASP A 279 11.07 5.18 -12.83
N GLY A 280 10.61 6.39 -12.50
CA GLY A 280 9.30 6.90 -12.83
C GLY A 280 8.20 6.52 -11.85
N SER A 281 8.52 5.92 -10.70
CA SER A 281 7.52 5.64 -9.65
C SER A 281 7.01 6.96 -9.06
N ARG A 282 5.68 7.11 -9.02
CA ARG A 282 5.03 8.36 -8.65
C ARG A 282 4.84 8.45 -7.13
N THR A 283 5.18 9.61 -6.60
CA THR A 283 4.82 10.04 -5.25
C THR A 283 3.93 11.26 -5.33
N GLU A 284 2.75 11.21 -4.73
CA GLU A 284 1.83 12.34 -4.62
C GLU A 284 1.91 12.94 -3.22
N LEU A 285 2.08 14.26 -3.13
CA LEU A 285 1.85 14.98 -1.88
C LEU A 285 0.49 15.65 -1.97
N MET A 286 -0.38 15.40 -1.01
CA MET A 286 -1.73 15.89 -0.96
C MET A 286 -2.01 16.61 0.37
N PRO A 287 -2.85 17.66 0.39
CA PRO A 287 -3.27 18.24 1.65
C PRO A 287 -4.07 17.21 2.48
N PRO A 288 -4.06 17.34 3.82
CA PRO A 288 -4.92 16.53 4.67
C PRO A 288 -6.38 16.56 4.20
N ALA A 289 -7.10 15.45 4.31
CA ALA A 289 -8.49 15.38 3.92
C ALA A 289 -9.32 16.39 4.75
N SER A 290 -10.04 17.29 4.06
CA SER A 290 -10.98 18.17 4.75
C SER A 290 -12.19 17.36 5.23
N PRO A 291 -12.72 17.61 6.44
CA PRO A 291 -13.86 16.87 7.01
C PRO A 291 -15.17 16.95 6.20
N THR A 292 -15.25 17.84 5.21
CA THR A 292 -16.48 18.21 4.49
C THR A 292 -16.62 17.61 3.09
N ARG A 293 -15.90 16.55 2.73
CA ARG A 293 -16.10 15.92 1.42
C ARG A 293 -17.25 14.92 1.44
N GLN A 294 -18.46 15.41 1.15
CA GLN A 294 -19.56 14.57 0.72
C GLN A 294 -19.32 14.09 -0.72
N SER A 295 -19.69 12.84 -0.99
CA SER A 295 -19.64 12.23 -2.33
C SER A 295 -20.43 13.11 -3.32
N SER A 296 -19.79 13.56 -4.39
CA SER A 296 -20.50 13.97 -5.58
C SER A 296 -21.29 12.76 -6.13
N THR A 297 -22.42 13.01 -6.80
CA THR A 297 -23.18 11.97 -7.51
C THR A 297 -22.22 11.08 -8.30
N ALA A 298 -22.21 9.79 -8.00
CA ALA A 298 -21.27 8.84 -8.58
C ALA A 298 -21.40 8.81 -10.11
N PRO A 299 -20.35 9.07 -10.88
CA PRO A 299 -20.37 8.89 -12.32
C PRO A 299 -20.52 7.39 -12.67
N PRO A 300 -21.11 7.06 -13.84
CA PRO A 300 -21.25 5.68 -14.28
C PRO A 300 -19.86 5.02 -14.46
N ILE A 301 -19.82 3.70 -14.31
CA ILE A 301 -18.67 2.85 -14.71
C ILE A 301 -18.70 2.76 -16.24
N ARG A 302 -17.54 2.71 -16.87
CA ARG A 302 -17.41 2.50 -18.33
C ARG A 302 -17.78 1.09 -18.73
#